data_cc8a0098b4716a740426ab75da5c6b0c
#
_entry.id   cc8a0098b4716a740426ab75da5c6b0c
#
_cell.length_a   1.000
_cell.length_b   1.000
_cell.length_c   1.000
_cell.angle_alpha   90.00
_cell.angle_beta   90.00
_cell.angle_gamma   90.00
#
_symmetry.space_group_name_H-M   'P 1'
#
loop_
_entity.id
_entity.type
_entity.pdbx_description
1 polymer ?
#
loop_
_entity_poly.entity_id
_entity_poly.type
_entity_poly.pdbx_seq_one_letter_code
_entity_poly.pdbx_strand_id
1 'polypeptide(L)'
;MDLCKVQEMDAEVPCTDEAPPDSFEPELQWQWIGPGGEQFSIVTPLVANLTDDDANGTVDLCDIPDVVVVASTSSGFPNQPGHIFVLDGATGTQHFMIASAVDHTVTPAVGDIDGDGLPEIVAAIVGGNPIAFEHDGALKWQSATGWPEAYSGAIALADLDNDGDVEILAGNRLYDHQGVHLWTAPQPAGNWSASAAADLDGDGDLEVVLGHAAYHHDGAQHYLAAGVQPGYPSIADLDGDGLPEVLVNNQSGLTLLEHDGAIKYKDLRPTGDPVGPTTWLRPSTVHDFDGDKTAEFAVSSANNYTVYEGSAAILWKATVSDQSGIAAGTAFDFLGDGVAEAMYADEKFLFIFDGQGKVLLQTERTSGTLSEYPIVADIDNDGSAEIVVVSNSLGGLPASPTVQVIRDKGDRWIQARRIWNQHTYHVTNVREDASIPAFEKPHWKSLNTFRTNAQIEGGGVCKPIPQ
;
A
#
# COMPACT_ATOMS: atom_id res chain seq x y z
N MET A 1 29.90 8.76 2.40
CA MET A 1 28.45 8.59 2.52
C MET A 1 28.27 7.12 2.80
N ASP A 2 27.52 6.75 3.82
CA ASP A 2 27.25 5.36 4.19
C ASP A 2 25.94 4.99 3.48
N LEU A 3 26.02 4.22 2.41
CA LEU A 3 24.86 3.83 1.61
C LEU A 3 24.01 2.74 2.28
N CYS A 4 24.51 2.14 3.38
CA CYS A 4 23.78 1.16 4.15
C CYS A 4 22.83 1.78 5.17
N LYS A 5 22.75 3.12 5.21
CA LYS A 5 21.88 3.87 6.14
C LYS A 5 21.03 4.89 5.43
N VAL A 6 19.84 5.09 5.95
CA VAL A 6 18.96 6.16 5.51
C VAL A 6 19.62 7.52 5.67
N GLN A 7 19.40 8.42 4.75
CA GLN A 7 19.93 9.76 4.79
C GLN A 7 18.90 10.76 5.32
N GLU A 8 19.36 11.93 5.80
CA GLU A 8 18.46 12.96 6.36
C GLU A 8 17.37 13.44 5.39
N MET A 9 17.60 13.30 4.07
CA MET A 9 16.67 13.73 3.02
C MET A 9 15.87 12.60 2.38
N ASP A 10 15.82 11.42 3.00
CA ASP A 10 15.02 10.32 2.50
C ASP A 10 13.53 10.71 2.39
N ALA A 11 12.91 10.32 1.31
CA ALA A 11 11.54 10.68 0.93
C ALA A 11 11.28 12.19 0.66
N GLU A 12 12.32 13.03 0.60
CA GLU A 12 12.13 14.48 0.45
C GLU A 12 12.39 15.01 -0.96
N VAL A 13 13.30 14.37 -1.69
CA VAL A 13 13.77 14.88 -2.98
C VAL A 13 13.54 13.83 -4.07
N PRO A 14 12.65 14.10 -5.03
CA PRO A 14 12.45 13.18 -6.15
C PRO A 14 13.71 13.15 -7.03
N CYS A 15 14.07 11.99 -7.50
CA CYS A 15 15.06 11.79 -8.55
C CYS A 15 14.48 12.12 -9.92
N THR A 16 15.34 12.42 -10.89
CA THR A 16 14.96 12.75 -12.26
C THR A 16 15.71 11.90 -13.28
N ASP A 17 16.09 10.68 -12.90
CA ASP A 17 16.70 9.74 -13.83
C ASP A 17 15.65 9.19 -14.78
N GLU A 18 16.02 9.10 -16.07
CA GLU A 18 15.18 8.53 -17.11
C GLU A 18 15.73 7.17 -17.54
N ALA A 19 14.86 6.21 -17.78
CA ALA A 19 15.23 4.92 -18.35
C ALA A 19 15.73 5.08 -19.79
N PRO A 20 16.65 4.22 -20.26
CA PRO A 20 17.06 4.23 -21.65
C PRO A 20 15.85 4.04 -22.60
N PRO A 21 15.87 4.57 -23.83
CA PRO A 21 14.82 4.31 -24.82
C PRO A 21 14.54 2.82 -25.00
N ASP A 22 13.29 2.45 -25.20
CA ASP A 22 12.83 1.06 -25.35
C ASP A 22 13.05 0.17 -24.11
N SER A 23 13.05 0.74 -22.90
CA SER A 23 13.26 0.05 -21.62
C SER A 23 11.97 -0.55 -21.03
N PHE A 24 11.08 -1.10 -21.82
CA PHE A 24 9.86 -1.75 -21.33
C PHE A 24 9.73 -3.16 -21.92
N GLU A 25 10.51 -4.11 -21.35
CA GLU A 25 10.50 -5.53 -21.72
C GLU A 25 10.25 -6.40 -20.47
N PRO A 26 9.01 -6.37 -19.91
CA PRO A 26 8.72 -7.07 -18.66
C PRO A 26 8.88 -8.59 -18.80
N GLU A 27 9.53 -9.21 -17.81
CA GLU A 27 9.66 -10.66 -17.69
C GLU A 27 9.42 -11.12 -16.24
N LEU A 28 9.08 -12.40 -16.08
CA LEU A 28 8.98 -13.03 -14.77
C LEU A 28 10.39 -13.21 -14.20
N GLN A 29 10.69 -12.59 -13.05
CA GLN A 29 11.95 -12.76 -12.34
C GLN A 29 11.92 -14.06 -11.53
N TRP A 30 10.96 -14.18 -10.62
CA TRP A 30 10.73 -15.39 -9.86
C TRP A 30 9.26 -15.57 -9.47
N GLN A 31 8.94 -16.74 -8.97
CA GLN A 31 7.61 -17.03 -8.41
C GLN A 31 7.75 -17.96 -7.21
N TRP A 32 6.80 -17.82 -6.27
CA TRP A 32 6.74 -18.65 -5.09
C TRP A 32 5.36 -19.27 -4.91
N ILE A 33 5.32 -20.51 -4.38
CA ILE A 33 4.09 -21.22 -4.03
C ILE A 33 4.16 -21.58 -2.57
N GLY A 34 3.20 -21.10 -1.78
CA GLY A 34 3.14 -21.34 -0.35
C GLY A 34 3.18 -22.82 0.00
N PRO A 35 4.02 -23.25 0.96
CA PRO A 35 4.15 -24.63 1.38
C PRO A 35 2.93 -25.13 2.15
N GLY A 36 2.79 -26.46 2.28
CA GLY A 36 1.73 -27.04 3.11
C GLY A 36 0.29 -26.78 2.64
N GLY A 37 0.11 -26.25 1.43
CA GLY A 37 -1.17 -25.87 0.87
C GLY A 37 -1.58 -24.43 1.20
N GLU A 38 -0.75 -23.63 1.85
CA GLU A 38 -0.96 -22.20 2.10
C GLU A 38 -0.64 -21.38 0.85
N GLN A 39 -1.49 -21.53 -0.17
CA GLN A 39 -1.27 -21.01 -1.52
C GLN A 39 -2.12 -19.78 -1.85
N PHE A 40 -2.96 -19.33 -0.92
CA PHE A 40 -3.90 -18.24 -1.17
C PHE A 40 -3.50 -16.99 -0.40
N SER A 41 -3.08 -15.95 -1.11
CA SER A 41 -2.87 -14.62 -0.57
C SER A 41 -3.96 -13.67 -1.09
N ILE A 42 -4.57 -12.91 -0.19
CA ILE A 42 -5.71 -12.01 -0.47
C ILE A 42 -5.53 -10.62 0.12
N VAL A 43 -4.32 -10.32 0.56
CA VAL A 43 -3.92 -9.01 1.09
C VAL A 43 -2.68 -8.51 0.38
N THR A 44 -2.44 -7.22 0.45
CA THR A 44 -1.27 -6.58 -0.17
C THR A 44 0.02 -7.15 0.39
N PRO A 45 0.99 -7.59 -0.45
CA PRO A 45 2.32 -7.95 0.01
C PRO A 45 3.06 -6.69 0.47
N LEU A 46 4.05 -6.85 1.35
CA LEU A 46 4.87 -5.75 1.83
C LEU A 46 6.35 -6.02 1.50
N VAL A 47 7.15 -4.96 1.53
CA VAL A 47 8.60 -5.02 1.31
C VAL A 47 9.30 -4.22 2.39
N ALA A 48 10.31 -4.81 3.03
CA ALA A 48 11.20 -4.15 3.99
C ALA A 48 12.44 -5.04 4.22
N ASN A 49 13.55 -4.47 4.69
CA ASN A 49 14.69 -5.26 5.15
C ASN A 49 14.40 -5.84 6.54
N LEU A 50 14.39 -7.17 6.64
CA LEU A 50 14.12 -7.93 7.88
C LEU A 50 15.25 -8.90 8.20
N THR A 51 16.12 -9.22 7.25
CA THR A 51 17.16 -10.24 7.39
C THR A 51 18.56 -9.68 7.07
N ASP A 52 19.59 -10.22 7.73
CA ASP A 52 21.01 -9.90 7.50
C ASP A 52 21.54 -10.85 6.42
N ASP A 53 21.41 -10.48 5.15
CA ASP A 53 21.76 -11.35 4.01
C ASP A 53 23.26 -11.35 3.70
N ASP A 54 23.95 -10.26 3.97
CA ASP A 54 25.38 -10.12 3.76
C ASP A 54 26.22 -10.69 4.92
N ALA A 55 25.53 -11.10 6.02
CA ALA A 55 26.09 -11.69 7.22
C ALA A 55 27.12 -10.77 7.94
N ASN A 56 26.88 -9.44 7.87
CA ASN A 56 27.73 -8.45 8.53
C ASN A 56 27.36 -8.26 10.00
N GLY A 57 26.21 -8.78 10.46
CA GLY A 57 25.69 -8.74 11.83
C GLY A 57 24.75 -7.56 12.08
N THR A 58 24.30 -6.88 11.04
CA THR A 58 23.29 -5.81 11.09
C THR A 58 22.26 -6.05 10.01
N VAL A 59 21.02 -5.65 10.25
CA VAL A 59 20.01 -5.53 9.18
C VAL A 59 20.02 -4.08 8.75
N ASP A 60 20.35 -3.81 7.50
CA ASP A 60 20.47 -2.43 7.00
C ASP A 60 20.20 -2.32 5.48
N LEU A 61 20.36 -1.15 4.90
CA LEU A 61 20.03 -0.92 3.48
C LEU A 61 21.01 -1.56 2.49
N CYS A 62 22.06 -2.25 2.92
CA CYS A 62 22.94 -3.04 2.07
C CYS A 62 22.47 -4.50 1.96
N ASP A 63 21.53 -4.90 2.79
CA ASP A 63 20.89 -6.21 2.66
C ASP A 63 19.87 -6.22 1.53
N ILE A 64 19.50 -7.41 1.08
CA ILE A 64 18.43 -7.63 0.12
C ILE A 64 17.08 -7.40 0.82
N PRO A 65 16.19 -6.55 0.29
CA PRO A 65 14.86 -6.40 0.87
C PRO A 65 14.07 -7.71 0.85
N ASP A 66 13.26 -7.91 1.89
CA ASP A 66 12.39 -9.07 2.02
C ASP A 66 10.97 -8.79 1.54
N VAL A 67 10.34 -9.79 0.92
CA VAL A 67 8.92 -9.75 0.57
C VAL A 67 8.11 -10.44 1.66
N VAL A 68 7.23 -9.70 2.33
CA VAL A 68 6.35 -10.19 3.40
C VAL A 68 4.99 -10.56 2.81
N VAL A 69 4.59 -11.81 2.96
CA VAL A 69 3.36 -12.36 2.38
C VAL A 69 2.51 -13.04 3.44
N VAL A 70 1.24 -12.71 3.51
CA VAL A 70 0.26 -13.49 4.28
C VAL A 70 -0.39 -14.50 3.37
N ALA A 71 -0.28 -15.78 3.70
CA ALA A 71 -0.90 -16.85 2.92
C ALA A 71 -1.67 -17.84 3.79
N SER A 72 -2.67 -18.50 3.21
CA SER A 72 -3.57 -19.44 3.88
C SER A 72 -3.83 -20.68 3.03
N THR A 73 -4.27 -21.75 3.69
CA THR A 73 -4.77 -22.96 3.02
C THR A 73 -6.19 -22.77 2.45
N SER A 74 -6.84 -21.67 2.76
CA SER A 74 -8.21 -21.37 2.39
C SER A 74 -8.28 -20.09 1.59
N SER A 75 -8.96 -20.15 0.46
CA SER A 75 -9.45 -18.96 -0.24
C SER A 75 -10.73 -18.42 0.38
N GLY A 76 -11.17 -19.00 1.50
CA GLY A 76 -12.40 -18.66 2.21
C GLY A 76 -12.29 -17.35 2.97
N PHE A 77 -13.44 -16.90 3.41
CA PHE A 77 -13.71 -15.57 3.90
C PHE A 77 -15.02 -15.61 4.72
N PRO A 78 -15.14 -14.99 5.88
CA PRO A 78 -14.12 -14.24 6.65
C PRO A 78 -13.38 -15.09 7.68
N ASN A 79 -12.50 -14.44 8.45
CA ASN A 79 -11.90 -14.99 9.69
C ASN A 79 -11.21 -16.34 9.48
N GLN A 80 -10.38 -16.45 8.46
CA GLN A 80 -9.57 -17.64 8.22
C GLN A 80 -8.13 -17.42 8.69
N PRO A 81 -7.54 -18.39 9.38
CA PRO A 81 -6.14 -18.30 9.75
C PRO A 81 -5.23 -18.44 8.53
N GLY A 82 -4.16 -17.67 8.53
CA GLY A 82 -3.02 -17.79 7.64
C GLY A 82 -1.74 -17.59 8.41
N HIS A 83 -0.61 -17.64 7.73
CA HIS A 83 0.70 -17.37 8.29
C HIS A 83 1.42 -16.29 7.49
N ILE A 84 2.33 -15.60 8.15
CA ILE A 84 3.25 -14.65 7.50
C ILE A 84 4.48 -15.42 7.06
N PHE A 85 4.85 -15.23 5.81
CA PHE A 85 6.06 -15.75 5.18
C PHE A 85 6.96 -14.58 4.81
N VAL A 86 8.25 -14.72 5.08
CA VAL A 86 9.29 -13.75 4.70
C VAL A 86 10.17 -14.41 3.66
N LEU A 87 10.26 -13.77 2.50
CA LEU A 87 10.93 -14.29 1.31
C LEU A 87 12.06 -13.34 0.91
N ASP A 88 13.20 -13.87 0.57
CA ASP A 88 14.30 -13.15 -0.08
C ASP A 88 13.83 -12.48 -1.38
N GLY A 89 13.99 -11.17 -1.49
CA GLY A 89 13.47 -10.39 -2.61
C GLY A 89 14.12 -10.74 -3.94
N ALA A 90 15.41 -11.04 -3.95
CA ALA A 90 16.14 -11.36 -5.18
C ALA A 90 15.76 -12.74 -5.77
N THR A 91 15.44 -13.71 -4.92
CA THR A 91 15.29 -15.12 -5.35
C THR A 91 13.91 -15.72 -5.06
N GLY A 92 13.11 -15.12 -4.20
CA GLY A 92 11.86 -15.70 -3.68
C GLY A 92 12.10 -16.90 -2.75
N THR A 93 13.32 -17.10 -2.27
CA THR A 93 13.61 -18.16 -1.28
C THR A 93 12.98 -17.80 0.04
N GLN A 94 12.25 -18.71 0.66
CA GLN A 94 11.67 -18.47 1.97
C GLN A 94 12.75 -18.48 3.04
N HIS A 95 12.92 -17.34 3.74
CA HIS A 95 13.78 -17.25 4.92
C HIS A 95 13.11 -17.95 6.10
N PHE A 96 11.91 -17.52 6.46
CA PHE A 96 11.16 -18.12 7.56
C PHE A 96 9.64 -17.97 7.39
N MET A 97 8.91 -18.58 8.29
CA MET A 97 7.47 -18.44 8.46
C MET A 97 7.19 -18.18 9.93
N ILE A 98 6.34 -17.21 10.22
CA ILE A 98 5.88 -16.95 11.59
C ILE A 98 4.86 -18.02 11.99
N ALA A 99 5.17 -18.78 13.05
CA ALA A 99 4.34 -19.91 13.47
C ALA A 99 3.00 -19.52 14.11
N SER A 100 2.88 -18.27 14.57
CA SER A 100 1.62 -17.73 15.11
C SER A 100 0.68 -17.40 13.96
N ALA A 101 -0.51 -17.98 13.98
CA ALA A 101 -1.51 -17.71 12.92
C ALA A 101 -2.08 -16.29 13.05
N VAL A 102 -2.23 -15.63 11.92
CA VAL A 102 -2.86 -14.31 11.76
C VAL A 102 -4.16 -14.43 10.96
N ASP A 103 -4.99 -13.40 10.95
CA ASP A 103 -6.13 -13.31 10.06
C ASP A 103 -5.65 -12.97 8.65
N HIS A 104 -5.79 -13.91 7.73
CA HIS A 104 -5.31 -13.73 6.35
C HIS A 104 -6.09 -12.68 5.55
N THR A 105 -7.17 -12.14 6.12
CA THR A 105 -7.98 -11.09 5.48
C THR A 105 -7.56 -9.68 5.87
N VAL A 106 -6.57 -9.55 6.77
CA VAL A 106 -6.06 -8.26 7.24
C VAL A 106 -4.66 -8.02 6.67
N THR A 107 -4.50 -6.93 5.94
CA THR A 107 -3.18 -6.51 5.49
C THR A 107 -2.36 -6.05 6.70
N PRO A 108 -1.18 -6.64 6.95
CA PRO A 108 -0.28 -6.19 8.01
C PRO A 108 0.39 -4.86 7.68
N ALA A 109 1.17 -4.33 8.61
CA ALA A 109 2.11 -3.24 8.37
C ALA A 109 3.49 -3.62 8.92
N VAL A 110 4.53 -3.01 8.36
CA VAL A 110 5.93 -3.18 8.78
C VAL A 110 6.52 -1.82 9.12
N GLY A 111 7.24 -1.72 10.23
CA GLY A 111 7.93 -0.51 10.63
C GLY A 111 8.60 -0.68 11.97
N ASP A 112 9.67 0.08 12.21
CA ASP A 112 10.31 0.18 13.54
C ASP A 112 9.36 0.94 14.47
N ILE A 113 8.63 0.19 15.31
CA ILE A 113 7.60 0.77 16.18
C ILE A 113 8.10 1.15 17.57
N ASP A 114 9.29 0.70 17.98
CA ASP A 114 9.84 1.00 19.31
C ASP A 114 11.22 1.70 19.27
N GLY A 115 11.69 2.06 18.08
CA GLY A 115 12.87 2.87 17.87
C GLY A 115 14.18 2.13 18.13
N ASP A 116 14.19 0.79 18.04
CA ASP A 116 15.40 -0.01 18.25
C ASP A 116 16.25 -0.15 16.97
N GLY A 117 15.73 0.30 15.83
CA GLY A 117 16.36 0.29 14.51
C GLY A 117 16.11 -0.98 13.72
N LEU A 118 15.20 -1.84 14.15
CA LEU A 118 14.77 -3.05 13.48
C LEU A 118 13.24 -3.02 13.29
N PRO A 119 12.70 -3.34 12.11
CA PRO A 119 11.27 -3.22 11.88
C PRO A 119 10.48 -4.38 12.48
N GLU A 120 9.33 -4.08 13.06
CA GLU A 120 8.31 -5.04 13.44
C GLU A 120 7.31 -5.31 12.34
N ILE A 121 6.69 -6.50 12.39
CA ILE A 121 5.53 -6.85 11.59
C ILE A 121 4.29 -6.79 12.49
N VAL A 122 3.41 -5.84 12.25
CA VAL A 122 2.15 -5.67 12.99
C VAL A 122 1.00 -6.24 12.17
N ALA A 123 0.27 -7.20 12.73
CA ALA A 123 -0.84 -7.89 12.09
C ALA A 123 -2.06 -7.98 13.03
N ALA A 124 -3.09 -8.71 12.65
CA ALA A 124 -4.19 -9.07 13.54
C ALA A 124 -4.39 -10.58 13.57
N ILE A 125 -4.74 -11.15 14.72
CA ILE A 125 -5.19 -12.55 14.78
C ILE A 125 -6.65 -12.67 14.35
N VAL A 126 -7.08 -13.88 14.03
CA VAL A 126 -8.51 -14.18 13.82
C VAL A 126 -9.31 -13.73 15.04
N GLY A 127 -10.27 -12.83 14.83
CA GLY A 127 -11.02 -12.18 15.91
C GLY A 127 -10.58 -10.73 16.17
N GLY A 128 -9.52 -10.26 15.48
CA GLY A 128 -9.19 -8.85 15.34
C GLY A 128 -8.29 -8.26 16.43
N ASN A 129 -7.68 -9.06 17.32
CA ASN A 129 -6.68 -8.50 18.23
C ASN A 129 -5.39 -8.21 17.47
N PRO A 130 -4.85 -6.98 17.51
CA PRO A 130 -3.53 -6.69 16.98
C PRO A 130 -2.44 -7.53 17.66
N ILE A 131 -1.44 -7.92 16.88
CA ILE A 131 -0.30 -8.71 17.29
C ILE A 131 0.94 -8.20 16.57
N ALA A 132 2.07 -8.08 17.27
CA ALA A 132 3.33 -7.68 16.67
C ALA A 132 4.40 -8.76 16.83
N PHE A 133 5.24 -8.83 15.83
CA PHE A 133 6.40 -9.73 15.78
C PHE A 133 7.65 -8.90 15.49
N GLU A 134 8.76 -9.28 16.07
CA GLU A 134 10.09 -8.77 15.75
C GLU A 134 10.46 -9.12 14.30
N HIS A 135 11.45 -8.44 13.74
CA HIS A 135 11.97 -8.68 12.39
C HIS A 135 12.30 -10.16 12.11
N ASP A 136 12.70 -10.95 13.11
CA ASP A 136 13.01 -12.37 13.01
C ASP A 136 11.80 -13.29 13.21
N GLY A 137 10.60 -12.73 13.37
CA GLY A 137 9.34 -13.45 13.59
C GLY A 137 9.07 -13.86 15.03
N ALA A 138 9.90 -13.47 15.99
CA ALA A 138 9.61 -13.68 17.40
C ALA A 138 8.39 -12.84 17.84
N LEU A 139 7.55 -13.40 18.70
CA LEU A 139 6.40 -12.65 19.23
C LEU A 139 6.86 -11.50 20.13
N LYS A 140 6.52 -10.26 19.73
CA LYS A 140 6.75 -9.06 20.56
C LYS A 140 5.62 -8.88 21.56
N TRP A 141 4.40 -8.72 21.10
CA TRP A 141 3.20 -8.62 21.92
C TRP A 141 1.92 -9.00 21.17
N GLN A 142 0.84 -9.23 21.95
CA GLN A 142 -0.53 -9.34 21.44
C GLN A 142 -1.44 -8.47 22.29
N SER A 143 -2.22 -7.59 21.66
CA SER A 143 -3.15 -6.70 22.33
C SER A 143 -4.25 -7.46 23.06
N ALA A 144 -4.61 -7.00 24.26
CA ALA A 144 -5.76 -7.51 25.01
C ALA A 144 -7.10 -6.99 24.47
N THR A 145 -7.09 -5.90 23.72
CA THR A 145 -8.28 -5.25 23.11
C THR A 145 -8.33 -5.56 21.64
N GLY A 146 -9.42 -6.15 21.18
CA GLY A 146 -9.59 -6.52 19.78
C GLY A 146 -10.15 -5.39 18.92
N TRP A 147 -9.97 -5.53 17.63
CA TRP A 147 -10.60 -4.74 16.57
C TRP A 147 -11.69 -5.61 15.89
N PRO A 148 -12.95 -5.51 16.31
CA PRO A 148 -14.00 -6.44 15.85
C PRO A 148 -14.40 -6.26 14.37
N GLU A 149 -13.98 -5.15 13.74
CA GLU A 149 -14.22 -4.84 12.32
C GLU A 149 -12.98 -5.16 11.45
N ALA A 150 -12.06 -6.01 11.94
CA ALA A 150 -10.81 -6.34 11.25
C ALA A 150 -10.98 -7.01 9.88
N TYR A 151 -12.16 -7.48 9.60
CA TYR A 151 -12.50 -8.19 8.38
C TYR A 151 -12.13 -7.43 7.10
N SER A 152 -11.12 -7.93 6.37
CA SER A 152 -10.53 -7.30 5.18
C SER A 152 -10.15 -5.82 5.39
N GLY A 153 -9.68 -5.52 6.58
CA GLY A 153 -9.08 -4.23 6.88
C GLY A 153 -7.56 -4.25 6.69
N ALA A 154 -6.93 -3.18 7.10
CA ALA A 154 -5.49 -3.05 7.09
C ALA A 154 -5.01 -2.34 8.35
N ILE A 155 -3.82 -2.70 8.81
CA ILE A 155 -3.07 -1.97 9.83
C ILE A 155 -2.33 -0.82 9.14
N ALA A 156 -2.22 0.33 9.80
CA ALA A 156 -1.32 1.41 9.43
C ALA A 156 -0.51 1.88 10.64
N LEU A 157 0.67 2.43 10.39
CA LEU A 157 1.62 2.92 11.39
C LEU A 157 1.87 4.40 11.11
N ALA A 158 1.91 5.20 12.16
CA ALA A 158 2.27 6.60 12.12
C ALA A 158 2.67 7.09 13.52
N ASP A 159 3.55 8.05 13.63
CA ASP A 159 3.73 8.88 14.83
C ASP A 159 2.75 10.06 14.71
N LEU A 160 1.64 10.01 15.46
CA LEU A 160 0.53 10.94 15.24
C LEU A 160 0.73 12.29 15.93
N ASP A 161 1.51 12.35 17.03
CA ASP A 161 1.67 13.54 17.85
C ASP A 161 3.14 13.99 17.98
N ASN A 162 3.98 13.45 17.10
CA ASN A 162 5.39 13.79 16.95
C ASN A 162 6.23 13.58 18.22
N ASP A 163 5.85 12.64 19.08
CA ASP A 163 6.55 12.38 20.35
C ASP A 163 7.66 11.31 20.22
N GLY A 164 7.73 10.64 19.07
CA GLY A 164 8.70 9.62 18.71
C GLY A 164 8.24 8.20 19.00
N ASP A 165 7.07 8.01 19.59
CA ASP A 165 6.40 6.73 19.76
C ASP A 165 5.45 6.49 18.57
N VAL A 166 5.39 5.28 18.06
CA VAL A 166 4.55 4.96 16.87
C VAL A 166 3.18 4.47 17.29
N GLU A 167 2.13 5.08 16.74
CA GLU A 167 0.78 4.60 16.91
C GLU A 167 0.39 3.61 15.81
N ILE A 168 -0.49 2.67 16.23
CA ILE A 168 -1.02 1.61 15.39
C ILE A 168 -2.50 1.86 15.14
N LEU A 169 -2.82 2.14 13.88
CA LEU A 169 -4.17 2.38 13.40
C LEU A 169 -4.80 1.05 12.95
N ALA A 170 -5.92 0.68 13.56
CA ALA A 170 -6.68 -0.52 13.20
C ALA A 170 -8.16 -0.15 13.03
N GLY A 171 -8.55 0.20 11.81
CA GLY A 171 -9.87 0.73 11.49
C GLY A 171 -10.14 2.03 12.27
N ASN A 172 -11.14 2.03 13.15
CA ASN A 172 -11.47 3.18 14.00
C ASN A 172 -10.82 3.13 15.40
N ARG A 173 -9.78 2.33 15.59
CA ARG A 173 -9.08 2.15 16.88
C ARG A 173 -7.64 2.55 16.76
N LEU A 174 -7.15 3.16 17.83
CA LEU A 174 -5.75 3.52 18.00
C LEU A 174 -5.13 2.73 19.15
N TYR A 175 -3.91 2.26 18.92
CA TYR A 175 -3.09 1.57 19.93
C TYR A 175 -1.71 2.22 19.94
N ASP A 176 -1.03 2.16 21.09
CA ASP A 176 0.37 2.54 21.18
C ASP A 176 1.31 1.44 20.63
N HIS A 177 2.60 1.74 20.54
CA HIS A 177 3.64 0.84 20.07
C HIS A 177 3.76 -0.46 20.91
N GLN A 178 3.18 -0.51 22.11
CA GLN A 178 3.14 -1.69 22.98
C GLN A 178 1.84 -2.51 22.82
N GLY A 179 0.96 -2.11 21.90
CA GLY A 179 -0.32 -2.74 21.65
C GLY A 179 -1.40 -2.43 22.69
N VAL A 180 -1.22 -1.39 23.52
CA VAL A 180 -2.24 -0.94 24.45
C VAL A 180 -3.24 -0.04 23.71
N HIS A 181 -4.52 -0.37 23.83
CA HIS A 181 -5.58 0.41 23.23
C HIS A 181 -5.69 1.80 23.85
N LEU A 182 -5.55 2.84 23.05
CA LEU A 182 -5.63 4.25 23.46
C LEU A 182 -7.08 4.74 23.41
N TRP A 183 -7.69 4.72 22.22
CA TRP A 183 -9.10 5.16 22.06
C TRP A 183 -9.79 4.49 20.87
N THR A 184 -11.11 4.65 20.78
CA THR A 184 -11.94 4.21 19.66
C THR A 184 -12.76 5.39 19.16
N ALA A 185 -12.67 5.69 17.85
CA ALA A 185 -13.50 6.72 17.24
C ALA A 185 -14.99 6.37 17.30
N PRO A 186 -15.88 7.37 17.49
CA PRO A 186 -17.32 7.15 17.53
C PRO A 186 -17.91 6.63 16.21
N GLN A 187 -17.27 6.97 15.08
CA GLN A 187 -17.70 6.49 13.76
C GLN A 187 -16.96 5.19 13.40
N PRO A 188 -17.65 4.17 12.88
CA PRO A 188 -17.00 2.95 12.43
C PRO A 188 -16.20 3.22 11.14
N ALA A 189 -15.06 2.55 10.97
CA ALA A 189 -14.37 2.53 9.70
C ALA A 189 -15.14 1.69 8.65
N GLY A 190 -15.92 0.75 9.11
CA GLY A 190 -16.62 -0.24 8.27
C GLY A 190 -15.75 -1.48 8.01
N ASN A 191 -16.37 -2.53 7.50
CA ASN A 191 -15.63 -3.64 6.93
C ASN A 191 -15.05 -3.23 5.57
N TRP A 192 -13.95 -3.83 5.17
CA TRP A 192 -13.30 -3.51 3.90
C TRP A 192 -12.92 -2.03 3.83
N SER A 193 -12.18 -1.57 4.82
CA SER A 193 -11.64 -0.22 4.86
C SER A 193 -10.24 -0.23 5.46
N ALA A 194 -9.48 0.81 5.15
CA ALA A 194 -8.19 1.08 5.75
C ALA A 194 -8.19 2.52 6.23
N SER A 195 -7.73 2.77 7.43
CA SER A 195 -7.45 4.12 7.91
C SER A 195 -6.09 4.60 7.40
N ALA A 196 -5.96 5.91 7.25
CA ALA A 196 -4.72 6.58 6.92
C ALA A 196 -4.42 7.64 7.97
N ALA A 197 -3.19 8.13 8.00
CA ALA A 197 -2.78 9.27 8.79
C ALA A 197 -2.34 10.41 7.85
N ALA A 198 -2.64 11.66 8.18
CA ALA A 198 -2.17 12.84 7.48
C ALA A 198 -2.44 14.11 8.29
N ASP A 199 -1.55 15.09 8.22
CA ASP A 199 -1.74 16.45 8.78
C ASP A 199 -2.73 17.23 7.90
N LEU A 200 -4.03 17.12 8.19
CA LEU A 200 -5.08 17.73 7.38
C LEU A 200 -5.26 19.22 7.65
N ASP A 201 -4.95 19.71 8.86
CA ASP A 201 -5.18 21.10 9.23
C ASP A 201 -3.91 21.95 9.31
N GLY A 202 -2.75 21.32 9.10
CA GLY A 202 -1.46 22.01 9.02
C GLY A 202 -0.89 22.41 10.39
N ASP A 203 -1.30 21.73 11.47
CA ASP A 203 -0.79 22.00 12.81
C ASP A 203 0.47 21.18 13.15
N GLY A 204 0.77 20.18 12.33
CA GLY A 204 1.96 19.31 12.40
C GLY A 204 1.70 17.98 13.06
N ASP A 205 0.59 17.77 13.76
CA ASP A 205 0.13 16.47 14.23
C ASP A 205 -0.69 15.77 13.12
N LEU A 206 -0.76 14.44 13.13
CA LEU A 206 -1.48 13.72 12.09
C LEU A 206 -2.90 13.36 12.55
N GLU A 207 -3.89 13.52 11.66
CA GLU A 207 -5.24 13.03 11.87
C GLU A 207 -5.38 11.57 11.45
N VAL A 208 -6.15 10.80 12.23
CA VAL A 208 -6.64 9.47 11.84
C VAL A 208 -7.81 9.64 10.88
N VAL A 209 -7.60 9.28 9.60
CA VAL A 209 -8.55 9.49 8.50
C VAL A 209 -9.30 8.21 8.17
N LEU A 210 -10.61 8.18 8.44
CA LEU A 210 -11.53 7.08 8.09
C LEU A 210 -12.26 7.34 6.75
N GLY A 211 -11.86 8.37 6.03
CA GLY A 211 -12.53 8.87 4.84
C GLY A 211 -13.70 9.79 5.21
N HIS A 212 -14.87 9.26 5.53
CA HIS A 212 -16.05 10.05 5.90
C HIS A 212 -15.94 10.81 7.23
N ALA A 213 -14.94 10.51 8.04
CA ALA A 213 -14.62 11.19 9.31
C ALA A 213 -13.12 11.21 9.52
N ALA A 214 -12.62 12.20 10.24
CA ALA A 214 -11.24 12.27 10.71
C ALA A 214 -11.18 12.73 12.17
N TYR A 215 -10.12 12.33 12.87
CA TYR A 215 -9.92 12.56 14.29
C TYR A 215 -8.47 12.93 14.56
N HIS A 216 -8.24 13.92 15.43
CA HIS A 216 -6.92 14.26 15.95
C HIS A 216 -6.31 13.09 16.75
N HIS A 217 -5.01 13.12 17.01
CA HIS A 217 -4.29 12.11 17.75
C HIS A 217 -4.91 11.76 19.11
N ASP A 218 -5.55 12.71 19.77
CA ASP A 218 -6.22 12.53 21.08
C ASP A 218 -7.65 11.97 20.99
N GLY A 219 -8.15 11.68 19.79
CA GLY A 219 -9.49 11.18 19.51
C GLY A 219 -10.57 12.29 19.40
N ALA A 220 -10.20 13.58 19.47
CA ALA A 220 -11.12 14.66 19.18
C ALA A 220 -11.50 14.63 17.69
N GLN A 221 -12.78 14.90 17.40
CA GLN A 221 -13.25 14.88 16.01
C GLN A 221 -12.71 16.09 15.24
N HIS A 222 -11.95 15.86 14.18
CA HIS A 222 -11.57 16.90 13.23
C HIS A 222 -12.75 17.22 12.32
N TYR A 223 -13.27 16.24 11.55
CA TYR A 223 -14.50 16.42 10.80
C TYR A 223 -15.39 15.16 10.80
N LEU A 224 -16.67 15.36 10.44
CA LEU A 224 -17.62 14.32 10.06
C LEU A 224 -18.42 14.79 8.85
N ALA A 225 -18.17 14.19 7.69
CA ALA A 225 -18.87 14.50 6.44
C ALA A 225 -20.27 13.87 6.44
N ALA A 226 -21.26 14.64 6.82
CA ALA A 226 -22.62 14.17 7.04
C ALA A 226 -23.23 13.51 5.81
N GLY A 227 -23.65 12.26 5.96
CA GLY A 227 -24.28 11.46 4.91
C GLY A 227 -23.33 10.86 3.89
N VAL A 228 -22.01 10.97 4.09
CA VAL A 228 -21.01 10.19 3.36
C VAL A 228 -20.88 8.81 4.03
N GLN A 229 -20.86 7.75 3.25
CA GLN A 229 -20.67 6.38 3.75
C GLN A 229 -19.20 6.10 4.03
N PRO A 230 -18.85 5.21 4.98
CA PRO A 230 -17.49 4.69 5.12
C PRO A 230 -16.95 4.12 3.80
N GLY A 231 -15.65 4.25 3.60
CA GLY A 231 -14.96 3.77 2.40
C GLY A 231 -13.45 3.93 2.52
N TYR A 232 -12.74 3.61 1.44
CA TYR A 232 -11.29 3.75 1.41
C TYR A 232 -10.90 5.21 1.21
N PRO A 233 -10.10 5.81 2.12
CA PRO A 233 -9.52 7.12 1.89
C PRO A 233 -8.29 7.05 0.97
N SER A 234 -8.10 8.09 0.17
CA SER A 234 -6.83 8.48 -0.43
C SER A 234 -6.67 9.98 -0.24
N ILE A 235 -5.47 10.43 0.08
CA ILE A 235 -5.18 11.80 0.47
C ILE A 235 -4.22 12.39 -0.56
N ALA A 236 -4.57 13.52 -1.15
CA ALA A 236 -3.75 14.21 -2.16
C ALA A 236 -4.31 15.60 -2.44
N ASP A 237 -3.50 16.49 -2.98
CA ASP A 237 -3.95 17.76 -3.56
C ASP A 237 -4.47 17.49 -4.99
N LEU A 238 -5.78 17.35 -5.14
CA LEU A 238 -6.44 16.97 -6.39
C LEU A 238 -7.01 18.17 -7.16
N ASP A 239 -6.90 19.39 -6.64
CA ASP A 239 -7.35 20.59 -7.35
C ASP A 239 -6.29 21.69 -7.47
N GLY A 240 -5.07 21.43 -6.93
CA GLY A 240 -3.90 22.29 -7.08
C GLY A 240 -3.92 23.53 -6.18
N ASP A 241 -4.64 23.52 -5.07
CA ASP A 241 -4.70 24.66 -4.16
C ASP A 241 -3.64 24.59 -3.03
N GLY A 242 -2.92 23.45 -2.91
CA GLY A 242 -1.86 23.21 -1.94
C GLY A 242 -2.34 22.65 -0.61
N LEU A 243 -3.62 22.38 -0.47
CA LEU A 243 -4.24 21.68 0.66
C LEU A 243 -4.66 20.27 0.21
N PRO A 244 -4.72 19.29 1.13
CA PRO A 244 -5.08 17.94 0.71
C PRO A 244 -6.59 17.75 0.63
N GLU A 245 -7.06 17.06 -0.38
CA GLU A 245 -8.37 16.46 -0.40
C GLU A 245 -8.37 15.06 0.16
N VAL A 246 -9.52 14.63 0.68
CA VAL A 246 -9.79 13.23 1.03
C VAL A 246 -10.75 12.65 0.01
N LEU A 247 -10.22 11.84 -0.91
CA LEU A 247 -11.01 11.05 -1.83
C LEU A 247 -11.53 9.80 -1.11
N VAL A 248 -12.85 9.64 -1.04
CA VAL A 248 -13.51 8.53 -0.36
C VAL A 248 -14.21 7.65 -1.39
N ASN A 249 -13.71 6.44 -1.58
CA ASN A 249 -14.32 5.45 -2.44
C ASN A 249 -15.20 4.53 -1.59
N ASN A 250 -16.49 4.62 -1.75
CA ASN A 250 -17.48 3.86 -0.97
C ASN A 250 -18.53 3.16 -1.84
N GLN A 251 -19.42 2.40 -1.24
CA GLN A 251 -20.47 1.65 -1.97
C GLN A 251 -21.35 2.53 -2.87
N SER A 252 -21.47 3.82 -2.57
CA SER A 252 -22.32 4.76 -3.33
C SER A 252 -21.61 5.36 -4.53
N GLY A 253 -20.28 5.33 -4.59
CA GLY A 253 -19.45 5.94 -5.63
C GLY A 253 -18.27 6.72 -5.09
N LEU A 254 -17.76 7.61 -5.93
CA LEU A 254 -16.64 8.50 -5.63
C LEU A 254 -17.14 9.74 -4.88
N THR A 255 -16.50 10.07 -3.79
CA THR A 255 -16.78 11.29 -3.00
C THR A 255 -15.47 12.01 -2.73
N LEU A 256 -15.39 13.29 -2.99
CA LEU A 256 -14.24 14.13 -2.68
C LEU A 256 -14.61 15.14 -1.60
N LEU A 257 -13.79 15.19 -0.58
CA LEU A 257 -13.91 16.12 0.55
C LEU A 257 -12.70 17.05 0.56
N GLU A 258 -12.90 18.28 1.01
CA GLU A 258 -11.81 19.14 1.46
C GLU A 258 -11.17 18.57 2.73
N HIS A 259 -10.00 19.06 3.08
CA HIS A 259 -9.28 18.73 4.32
C HIS A 259 -10.12 18.90 5.59
N ASP A 260 -11.09 19.81 5.59
CA ASP A 260 -12.01 20.09 6.71
C ASP A 260 -13.33 19.29 6.65
N GLY A 261 -13.45 18.36 5.69
CA GLY A 261 -14.64 17.53 5.47
C GLY A 261 -15.76 18.19 4.65
N ALA A 262 -15.55 19.37 4.10
CA ALA A 262 -16.51 19.98 3.18
C ALA A 262 -16.61 19.16 1.88
N ILE A 263 -17.83 18.90 1.41
CA ILE A 263 -18.05 18.03 0.26
C ILE A 263 -17.88 18.81 -1.04
N LYS A 264 -16.88 18.45 -1.87
CA LYS A 264 -16.69 18.98 -3.23
C LYS A 264 -17.65 18.30 -4.22
N TYR A 265 -17.67 16.97 -4.22
CA TYR A 265 -18.67 16.16 -4.92
C TYR A 265 -18.93 14.86 -4.15
N LYS A 266 -20.06 14.21 -4.44
CA LYS A 266 -20.48 13.02 -3.68
C LYS A 266 -21.20 12.02 -4.56
N ASP A 267 -20.94 10.73 -4.29
CA ASP A 267 -21.60 9.57 -4.88
C ASP A 267 -21.56 9.56 -6.43
N LEU A 268 -20.47 10.08 -7.03
CA LEU A 268 -20.30 10.09 -8.48
C LEU A 268 -19.96 8.70 -9.01
N ARG A 269 -20.50 8.36 -10.15
CA ARG A 269 -20.28 7.10 -10.87
C ARG A 269 -20.07 7.35 -12.35
N PRO A 270 -18.92 7.94 -12.74
CA PRO A 270 -18.74 8.45 -14.10
C PRO A 270 -18.73 7.36 -15.18
N THR A 271 -18.31 6.12 -14.87
CA THR A 271 -18.34 5.00 -15.83
C THR A 271 -19.76 4.52 -16.14
N GLY A 272 -20.74 4.85 -15.29
CA GLY A 272 -22.11 4.34 -15.38
C GLY A 272 -22.30 2.95 -14.80
N ASP A 273 -21.28 2.35 -14.18
CA ASP A 273 -21.39 1.06 -13.52
C ASP A 273 -22.41 1.15 -12.37
N PRO A 274 -23.22 0.09 -12.15
CA PRO A 274 -24.29 0.11 -11.16
C PRO A 274 -23.74 0.14 -9.72
N VAL A 275 -24.55 0.54 -8.77
CA VAL A 275 -24.25 0.37 -7.36
C VAL A 275 -24.31 -1.14 -7.03
N GLY A 276 -23.29 -1.61 -6.34
CA GLY A 276 -23.18 -2.97 -5.83
C GLY A 276 -22.39 -2.99 -4.53
N PRO A 277 -22.37 -4.11 -3.81
CA PRO A 277 -21.72 -4.20 -2.51
C PRO A 277 -20.24 -3.78 -2.54
N THR A 278 -19.55 -4.08 -3.65
CA THR A 278 -18.13 -3.83 -3.82
C THR A 278 -17.79 -3.02 -5.08
N THR A 279 -18.77 -2.73 -5.95
CA THR A 279 -18.52 -2.13 -7.27
C THR A 279 -17.71 -0.83 -7.20
N TRP A 280 -17.99 0.03 -6.25
CA TRP A 280 -17.33 1.32 -6.06
C TRP A 280 -16.52 1.40 -4.76
N LEU A 281 -16.65 0.41 -3.87
CA LEU A 281 -15.90 0.31 -2.62
C LEU A 281 -14.53 -0.30 -2.92
N ARG A 282 -13.62 0.50 -3.48
CA ARG A 282 -12.28 0.06 -3.91
C ARG A 282 -11.27 1.15 -3.66
N PRO A 283 -10.08 0.83 -3.15
CA PRO A 283 -9.05 1.84 -2.96
C PRO A 283 -8.64 2.49 -4.28
N SER A 284 -8.41 3.79 -4.28
CA SER A 284 -7.82 4.51 -5.40
C SER A 284 -6.30 4.66 -5.22
N THR A 285 -5.63 4.86 -6.34
CA THR A 285 -4.21 5.22 -6.45
C THR A 285 -4.13 6.62 -7.01
N VAL A 286 -3.23 7.44 -6.49
CA VAL A 286 -3.02 8.83 -6.96
C VAL A 286 -1.62 8.96 -7.53
N HIS A 287 -1.53 9.52 -8.73
CA HIS A 287 -0.27 9.87 -9.40
C HIS A 287 -0.56 10.83 -10.56
N ASP A 288 0.48 11.40 -11.16
CA ASP A 288 0.41 12.09 -12.47
C ASP A 288 0.41 11.02 -13.58
N PHE A 289 -0.75 10.77 -14.19
CA PHE A 289 -0.93 9.73 -15.20
C PHE A 289 -0.83 10.24 -16.64
N ASP A 290 -0.79 11.54 -16.87
CA ASP A 290 -0.72 12.11 -18.22
C ASP A 290 0.45 13.08 -18.45
N GLY A 291 1.23 13.37 -17.39
CA GLY A 291 2.44 14.18 -17.45
C GLY A 291 2.18 15.69 -17.40
N ASP A 292 1.00 16.12 -17.00
CA ASP A 292 0.65 17.54 -16.92
C ASP A 292 1.03 18.21 -15.59
N LYS A 293 1.55 17.41 -14.62
CA LYS A 293 1.99 17.78 -13.27
C LYS A 293 0.86 18.10 -12.30
N THR A 294 -0.36 17.74 -12.63
CA THR A 294 -1.44 17.62 -11.66
C THR A 294 -1.63 16.16 -11.27
N ALA A 295 -2.27 15.90 -10.16
CA ALA A 295 -2.50 14.52 -9.74
C ALA A 295 -3.89 14.06 -10.18
N GLU A 296 -3.91 12.91 -10.84
CA GLU A 296 -5.10 12.15 -11.13
C GLU A 296 -5.27 11.01 -10.15
N PHE A 297 -6.42 10.34 -10.22
CA PHE A 297 -6.61 9.11 -9.47
C PHE A 297 -7.15 7.97 -10.34
N ALA A 298 -6.64 6.77 -10.08
CA ALA A 298 -7.05 5.54 -10.74
C ALA A 298 -7.84 4.65 -9.80
N VAL A 299 -8.97 4.11 -10.26
CA VAL A 299 -9.79 3.17 -9.49
C VAL A 299 -10.59 2.24 -10.40
N SER A 300 -10.84 1.03 -9.95
CA SER A 300 -11.72 0.10 -10.68
C SER A 300 -13.19 0.25 -10.28
N SER A 301 -14.09 -0.16 -11.17
CA SER A 301 -15.53 -0.21 -10.95
C SER A 301 -16.14 -1.44 -11.65
N ALA A 302 -15.86 -2.63 -11.14
CA ALA A 302 -16.31 -3.93 -11.64
C ALA A 302 -15.87 -4.27 -13.09
N ASN A 303 -16.27 -3.50 -14.09
CA ASN A 303 -15.95 -3.80 -15.48
C ASN A 303 -14.90 -2.88 -16.08
N ASN A 304 -14.50 -1.85 -15.33
CA ASN A 304 -13.59 -0.83 -15.83
C ASN A 304 -12.51 -0.54 -14.78
N TYR A 305 -11.27 -0.40 -15.21
CA TYR A 305 -10.23 0.33 -14.51
C TYR A 305 -10.10 1.69 -15.18
N THR A 306 -10.17 2.75 -14.42
CA THR A 306 -10.37 4.09 -14.96
C THR A 306 -9.48 5.09 -14.26
N VAL A 307 -8.81 5.94 -15.02
CA VAL A 307 -8.09 7.12 -14.53
C VAL A 307 -8.99 8.34 -14.69
N TYR A 308 -9.06 9.14 -13.65
CA TYR A 308 -9.90 10.32 -13.53
C TYR A 308 -9.07 11.53 -13.15
N GLU A 309 -9.42 12.67 -13.70
CA GLU A 309 -9.04 13.97 -13.16
C GLU A 309 -9.57 14.16 -11.73
N GLY A 310 -9.00 15.07 -10.94
CA GLY A 310 -9.50 15.41 -9.61
C GLY A 310 -10.99 15.80 -9.59
N SER A 311 -11.51 16.31 -10.68
CA SER A 311 -12.94 16.60 -10.90
C SER A 311 -13.83 15.37 -11.12
N ALA A 312 -13.27 14.16 -11.13
CA ALA A 312 -13.89 12.89 -11.53
C ALA A 312 -14.27 12.83 -13.03
N ALA A 313 -13.74 13.70 -13.90
CA ALA A 313 -13.81 13.52 -15.32
C ALA A 313 -12.94 12.34 -15.75
N ILE A 314 -13.41 11.52 -16.69
CA ILE A 314 -12.66 10.35 -17.16
C ILE A 314 -11.54 10.83 -18.09
N LEU A 315 -10.28 10.57 -17.73
CA LEU A 315 -9.13 10.74 -18.62
C LEU A 315 -9.08 9.58 -19.60
N TRP A 316 -9.03 8.35 -19.11
CA TRP A 316 -9.19 7.14 -19.92
C TRP A 316 -9.76 5.99 -19.07
N LYS A 317 -10.20 4.92 -19.75
CA LYS A 317 -10.66 3.70 -19.08
C LYS A 317 -10.33 2.45 -19.90
N ALA A 318 -10.03 1.37 -19.21
CA ALA A 318 -9.81 0.04 -19.76
C ALA A 318 -10.87 -0.95 -19.24
N THR A 319 -11.24 -1.94 -20.04
CA THR A 319 -12.13 -3.01 -19.61
C THR A 319 -11.34 -4.06 -18.84
N VAL A 320 -11.82 -4.42 -17.64
CA VAL A 320 -11.26 -5.44 -16.76
C VAL A 320 -12.35 -6.41 -16.32
N SER A 321 -11.97 -7.56 -15.77
CA SER A 321 -12.88 -8.56 -15.21
C SER A 321 -12.72 -8.58 -13.70
N ASP A 322 -13.44 -7.70 -13.02
CA ASP A 322 -13.36 -7.63 -11.56
C ASP A 322 -14.73 -7.34 -10.94
N GLN A 323 -15.57 -8.40 -10.93
CA GLN A 323 -16.91 -8.33 -10.33
C GLN A 323 -16.94 -8.79 -8.89
N SER A 324 -15.89 -9.45 -8.42
CA SER A 324 -15.86 -10.15 -7.13
C SER A 324 -15.29 -9.30 -6.00
N GLY A 325 -14.45 -8.30 -6.28
CA GLY A 325 -13.53 -7.82 -5.29
C GLY A 325 -13.57 -6.33 -4.95
N ILE A 326 -12.59 -5.97 -4.17
CA ILE A 326 -12.35 -4.64 -3.64
C ILE A 326 -10.87 -4.24 -3.84
N ALA A 327 -10.17 -4.94 -4.75
CA ALA A 327 -8.75 -4.72 -5.00
C ALA A 327 -8.46 -3.32 -5.53
N ALA A 328 -7.33 -2.78 -5.11
CA ALA A 328 -6.77 -1.55 -5.66
C ALA A 328 -5.93 -1.81 -6.92
N GLY A 329 -5.53 -0.73 -7.57
CA GLY A 329 -4.38 -0.70 -8.44
C GLY A 329 -3.18 -0.08 -7.73
N THR A 330 -2.11 0.10 -8.47
CA THR A 330 -0.99 0.97 -8.14
C THR A 330 -0.49 1.67 -9.41
N ALA A 331 0.54 2.47 -9.28
CA ALA A 331 1.18 3.13 -10.40
C ALA A 331 2.68 3.30 -10.13
N PHE A 332 3.45 3.46 -11.18
CA PHE A 332 4.85 3.85 -11.08
C PHE A 332 5.31 4.39 -12.43
N ASP A 333 6.10 5.45 -12.43
CA ASP A 333 6.76 5.95 -13.63
C ASP A 333 8.01 5.09 -13.89
N PHE A 334 7.84 3.95 -14.58
CA PHE A 334 8.94 3.00 -14.85
C PHE A 334 10.02 3.59 -15.77
N LEU A 335 9.66 4.57 -16.56
CA LEU A 335 10.55 5.15 -17.55
C LEU A 335 11.22 6.45 -17.07
N GLY A 336 10.74 7.05 -15.98
CA GLY A 336 11.24 8.34 -15.49
C GLY A 336 10.91 9.50 -16.42
N ASP A 337 9.86 9.35 -17.25
CA ASP A 337 9.49 10.36 -18.23
C ASP A 337 8.41 11.35 -17.73
N GLY A 338 7.99 11.17 -16.48
CA GLY A 338 7.00 12.01 -15.81
C GLY A 338 5.56 11.57 -16.05
N VAL A 339 5.34 10.41 -16.67
CA VAL A 339 4.02 9.81 -16.90
C VAL A 339 3.96 8.45 -16.23
N ALA A 340 3.14 8.30 -15.20
CA ALA A 340 3.06 7.02 -14.51
C ALA A 340 2.30 5.97 -15.30
N GLU A 341 2.87 4.77 -15.39
CA GLU A 341 2.17 3.59 -15.85
C GLU A 341 1.21 3.09 -14.76
N ALA A 342 -0.06 2.94 -15.14
CA ALA A 342 -1.08 2.42 -14.24
C ALA A 342 -1.08 0.89 -14.24
N MET A 343 -1.17 0.28 -13.06
CA MET A 343 -1.23 -1.19 -12.90
C MET A 343 -2.53 -1.62 -12.25
N TYR A 344 -3.09 -2.69 -12.77
CA TYR A 344 -4.27 -3.31 -12.19
C TYR A 344 -4.25 -4.83 -12.31
N ALA A 345 -4.53 -5.51 -11.23
CA ALA A 345 -4.61 -6.96 -11.20
C ALA A 345 -6.08 -7.39 -11.05
N ASP A 346 -6.69 -7.83 -12.16
CA ASP A 346 -8.07 -8.31 -12.19
C ASP A 346 -8.18 -9.82 -11.81
N GLU A 347 -9.34 -10.44 -12.02
CA GLU A 347 -9.56 -11.86 -11.70
C GLU A 347 -8.66 -12.83 -12.49
N LYS A 348 -8.03 -12.41 -13.59
CA LYS A 348 -7.34 -13.30 -14.54
C LYS A 348 -5.95 -12.83 -14.94
N PHE A 349 -5.71 -11.51 -14.88
CA PHE A 349 -4.50 -10.92 -15.41
C PHE A 349 -3.97 -9.81 -14.49
N LEU A 350 -2.67 -9.61 -14.52
CA LEU A 350 -2.05 -8.35 -14.20
C LEU A 350 -1.91 -7.55 -15.49
N PHE A 351 -2.34 -6.30 -15.47
CA PHE A 351 -2.18 -5.34 -16.54
C PHE A 351 -1.26 -4.20 -16.14
N ILE A 352 -0.49 -3.70 -17.11
CA ILE A 352 0.16 -2.39 -17.06
C ILE A 352 -0.34 -1.60 -18.26
N PHE A 353 -0.73 -0.35 -18.02
CA PHE A 353 -1.28 0.57 -19.01
C PHE A 353 -0.41 1.82 -19.10
N ASP A 354 -0.18 2.33 -20.30
CA ASP A 354 0.44 3.64 -20.51
C ASP A 354 -0.51 4.81 -20.14
N GLY A 355 -0.02 6.04 -20.19
CA GLY A 355 -0.78 7.24 -19.89
C GLY A 355 -2.02 7.48 -20.76
N GLN A 356 -2.24 6.66 -21.79
CA GLN A 356 -3.43 6.69 -22.65
C GLN A 356 -4.35 5.47 -22.45
N GLY A 357 -4.02 4.59 -21.48
CA GLY A 357 -4.77 3.36 -21.20
C GLY A 357 -4.54 2.23 -22.19
N LYS A 358 -3.46 2.29 -22.99
CA LYS A 358 -3.05 1.19 -23.84
C LYS A 358 -2.30 0.15 -23.01
N VAL A 359 -2.61 -1.14 -23.20
CA VAL A 359 -1.94 -2.24 -22.52
C VAL A 359 -0.49 -2.36 -22.98
N LEU A 360 0.44 -2.23 -22.03
CA LEU A 360 1.87 -2.51 -22.19
C LEU A 360 2.23 -3.94 -21.76
N LEU A 361 1.61 -4.43 -20.69
CA LEU A 361 1.73 -5.80 -20.20
C LEU A 361 0.37 -6.39 -19.90
N GLN A 362 0.19 -7.65 -20.26
CA GLN A 362 -0.89 -8.51 -19.78
C GLN A 362 -0.31 -9.88 -19.48
N THR A 363 -0.24 -10.27 -18.20
CA THR A 363 0.28 -11.56 -17.78
C THR A 363 -0.74 -12.31 -16.93
N GLU A 364 -0.77 -13.65 -17.05
CA GLU A 364 -1.75 -14.49 -16.36
C GLU A 364 -1.48 -14.54 -14.86
N ARG A 365 -2.53 -14.28 -14.10
CA ARG A 365 -2.63 -14.51 -12.66
C ARG A 365 -4.10 -14.74 -12.32
N THR A 366 -4.40 -15.30 -11.16
CA THR A 366 -5.78 -15.47 -10.73
C THR A 366 -6.01 -14.90 -9.34
N SER A 367 -7.15 -14.24 -9.15
CA SER A 367 -7.57 -13.74 -7.86
C SER A 367 -9.09 -13.54 -7.79
N GLY A 368 -9.65 -13.69 -6.58
CA GLY A 368 -10.96 -13.16 -6.25
C GLY A 368 -10.96 -11.66 -6.00
N THR A 369 -9.85 -10.96 -6.24
CA THR A 369 -9.70 -9.50 -6.14
C THR A 369 -10.23 -8.93 -4.81
N LEU A 370 -9.61 -9.33 -3.70
CA LEU A 370 -10.01 -8.87 -2.36
C LEU A 370 -9.22 -7.61 -1.94
N SER A 371 -8.40 -7.69 -0.90
CA SER A 371 -7.69 -6.51 -0.40
C SER A 371 -6.31 -6.35 -1.03
N GLU A 372 -5.88 -7.32 -1.84
CA GLU A 372 -4.58 -7.30 -2.48
C GLU A 372 -4.55 -6.36 -3.69
N TYR A 373 -3.40 -5.77 -3.92
CA TYR A 373 -3.04 -5.06 -5.15
C TYR A 373 -1.55 -5.24 -5.43
N PRO A 374 -1.10 -5.07 -6.69
CA PRO A 374 0.32 -5.13 -7.01
C PRO A 374 1.06 -3.97 -6.35
N ILE A 375 2.30 -4.19 -5.96
CA ILE A 375 3.17 -3.14 -5.43
C ILE A 375 4.42 -3.04 -6.28
N VAL A 376 5.12 -1.91 -6.17
CA VAL A 376 6.40 -1.65 -6.85
C VAL A 376 7.45 -1.30 -5.82
N ALA A 377 8.59 -1.99 -5.86
CA ALA A 377 9.76 -1.69 -5.03
C ALA A 377 11.01 -2.25 -5.72
N ASP A 378 12.18 -1.71 -5.41
CA ASP A 378 13.47 -2.35 -5.70
C ASP A 378 13.67 -3.43 -4.64
N ILE A 379 13.35 -4.68 -4.98
CA ILE A 379 13.31 -5.80 -4.03
C ILE A 379 14.60 -6.63 -4.01
N ASP A 380 15.50 -6.41 -4.94
CA ASP A 380 16.76 -7.15 -5.01
C ASP A 380 18.00 -6.24 -4.90
N ASN A 381 17.76 -4.95 -4.62
CA ASN A 381 18.78 -3.93 -4.39
C ASN A 381 19.72 -3.73 -5.59
N ASP A 382 19.19 -3.92 -6.81
CA ASP A 382 19.95 -3.77 -8.06
C ASP A 382 19.80 -2.37 -8.70
N GLY A 383 18.92 -1.52 -8.15
CA GLY A 383 18.65 -0.16 -8.60
C GLY A 383 17.65 -0.08 -9.74
N SER A 384 16.86 -1.11 -9.96
CA SER A 384 15.70 -1.15 -10.85
C SER A 384 14.43 -1.44 -10.04
N ALA A 385 13.28 -1.13 -10.55
CA ALA A 385 12.01 -1.43 -9.89
C ALA A 385 11.49 -2.81 -10.29
N GLU A 386 10.91 -3.53 -9.33
CA GLU A 386 10.15 -4.75 -9.54
C GLU A 386 8.68 -4.57 -9.18
N ILE A 387 7.84 -5.41 -9.78
CA ILE A 387 6.42 -5.52 -9.46
C ILE A 387 6.19 -6.81 -8.71
N VAL A 388 5.64 -6.72 -7.50
CA VAL A 388 5.25 -7.88 -6.71
C VAL A 388 3.73 -8.03 -6.76
N VAL A 389 3.23 -9.19 -7.19
CA VAL A 389 1.80 -9.49 -7.24
C VAL A 389 1.49 -10.81 -6.58
N VAL A 390 0.46 -10.84 -5.75
CA VAL A 390 -0.04 -12.06 -5.08
C VAL A 390 -1.28 -12.61 -5.77
N SER A 391 -1.59 -13.87 -5.52
CA SER A 391 -2.67 -14.58 -6.18
C SER A 391 -3.45 -15.48 -5.22
N ASN A 392 -4.68 -15.77 -5.61
CA ASN A 392 -5.53 -16.76 -4.95
C ASN A 392 -6.49 -17.38 -5.98
N SER A 393 -7.12 -18.50 -5.63
CA SER A 393 -8.11 -19.18 -6.49
C SER A 393 -9.52 -19.11 -5.92
N LEU A 394 -9.88 -17.99 -5.29
CA LEU A 394 -11.21 -17.76 -4.77
C LEU A 394 -12.28 -17.97 -5.87
N GLY A 395 -13.42 -18.56 -5.51
CA GLY A 395 -14.49 -18.82 -6.47
C GLY A 395 -14.24 -19.96 -7.46
N GLY A 396 -13.18 -20.76 -7.26
CA GLY A 396 -12.82 -21.89 -8.13
C GLY A 396 -12.04 -21.49 -9.38
N LEU A 397 -11.39 -20.35 -9.34
CA LEU A 397 -10.42 -19.93 -10.37
C LEU A 397 -9.26 -20.93 -10.46
N PRO A 398 -8.57 -21.01 -11.60
CA PRO A 398 -7.35 -21.84 -11.74
C PRO A 398 -6.30 -21.47 -10.69
N ALA A 399 -5.47 -22.43 -10.30
CA ALA A 399 -4.36 -22.15 -9.41
C ALA A 399 -3.30 -21.32 -10.13
N SER A 400 -2.78 -20.30 -9.44
CA SER A 400 -1.60 -19.52 -9.82
C SER A 400 -0.53 -19.65 -8.75
N PRO A 401 0.74 -19.31 -9.03
CA PRO A 401 1.72 -19.09 -7.97
C PRO A 401 1.19 -18.08 -6.95
N THR A 402 1.50 -18.30 -5.66
CA THR A 402 1.03 -17.41 -4.59
C THR A 402 1.61 -16.01 -4.74
N VAL A 403 2.88 -15.91 -5.17
CA VAL A 403 3.58 -14.66 -5.49
C VAL A 403 4.23 -14.79 -6.86
N GLN A 404 4.16 -13.73 -7.64
CA GLN A 404 4.92 -13.55 -8.87
C GLN A 404 5.63 -12.20 -8.80
N VAL A 405 6.90 -12.17 -9.22
CA VAL A 405 7.68 -10.93 -9.35
C VAL A 405 8.05 -10.72 -10.80
N ILE A 406 7.85 -9.51 -11.26
CA ILE A 406 8.08 -9.09 -12.64
C ILE A 406 9.06 -7.93 -12.64
N ARG A 407 10.07 -8.01 -13.51
CA ARG A 407 11.08 -6.97 -13.74
C ARG A 407 11.17 -6.59 -15.20
N ASP A 408 11.93 -5.57 -15.54
CA ASP A 408 12.43 -5.39 -16.89
C ASP A 408 13.55 -6.39 -17.17
N LYS A 409 13.56 -7.00 -18.33
CA LYS A 409 14.53 -8.01 -18.75
C LYS A 409 16.00 -7.60 -18.68
N GLY A 410 16.27 -6.31 -18.66
CA GLY A 410 17.62 -5.77 -18.63
C GLY A 410 17.87 -4.88 -17.41
N ASP A 411 16.98 -4.95 -16.41
CA ASP A 411 17.00 -4.12 -15.18
C ASP A 411 17.17 -2.64 -15.54
N ARG A 412 16.31 -2.15 -16.47
CA ARG A 412 16.42 -0.81 -17.05
C ARG A 412 15.31 0.13 -16.56
N TRP A 413 14.31 -0.37 -15.83
CA TRP A 413 13.33 0.51 -15.18
C TRP A 413 14.05 1.40 -14.18
N ILE A 414 13.48 2.56 -13.91
CA ILE A 414 14.07 3.44 -12.93
C ILE A 414 14.00 2.82 -11.53
N GLN A 415 14.84 3.29 -10.64
CA GLN A 415 14.84 2.86 -9.25
C GLN A 415 13.52 3.19 -8.57
N ALA A 416 12.97 2.25 -7.79
CA ALA A 416 11.98 2.49 -6.76
C ALA A 416 12.64 2.51 -5.38
N ARG A 417 11.94 2.96 -4.35
CA ARG A 417 12.35 2.72 -2.96
C ARG A 417 12.28 1.23 -2.64
N ARG A 418 13.11 0.79 -1.72
CA ARG A 418 13.23 -0.61 -1.25
C ARG A 418 12.22 -0.95 -0.15
N ILE A 419 11.11 -0.22 -0.09
CA ILE A 419 10.10 -0.34 0.96
C ILE A 419 8.69 -0.19 0.42
N TRP A 420 7.77 -1.01 0.96
CA TRP A 420 6.33 -0.86 0.89
C TRP A 420 5.75 -1.39 2.20
N ASN A 421 5.45 -0.52 3.14
CA ASN A 421 5.26 -0.92 4.54
C ASN A 421 3.81 -1.21 4.95
N GLN A 422 2.80 -0.73 4.21
CA GLN A 422 1.40 -0.86 4.60
C GLN A 422 0.43 -0.66 3.42
N HIS A 423 -0.86 -0.95 3.63
CA HIS A 423 -1.90 -0.79 2.60
C HIS A 423 -2.12 0.67 2.18
N THR A 424 -2.02 1.62 3.10
CA THR A 424 -2.16 3.06 2.85
C THR A 424 -0.81 3.74 2.62
N TYR A 425 0.14 3.00 2.03
CA TYR A 425 1.48 3.47 1.72
C TYR A 425 1.45 4.75 0.89
N HIS A 426 2.27 5.68 1.28
CA HIS A 426 2.69 6.84 0.52
C HIS A 426 4.14 7.18 0.89
N VAL A 427 4.83 7.91 0.04
CA VAL A 427 6.30 7.96 0.10
C VAL A 427 6.84 8.53 1.42
N THR A 428 6.10 9.43 2.08
CA THR A 428 6.55 10.11 3.30
C THR A 428 6.21 9.39 4.60
N ASN A 429 5.34 8.36 4.57
CA ASN A 429 4.87 7.70 5.79
C ASN A 429 5.90 6.76 6.44
N VAL A 430 6.96 6.42 5.73
CA VAL A 430 8.01 5.51 6.18
C VAL A 430 9.34 5.86 5.50
N ARG A 431 10.45 5.70 6.20
CA ARG A 431 11.79 5.78 5.62
C ARG A 431 12.21 4.43 5.03
N GLU A 432 13.25 4.43 4.21
CA GLU A 432 13.71 3.23 3.52
C GLU A 432 14.21 2.12 4.48
N ASP A 433 14.68 2.48 5.66
CA ASP A 433 15.08 1.57 6.74
C ASP A 433 13.90 1.12 7.61
N ALA A 434 12.66 1.35 7.15
CA ALA A 434 11.41 1.07 7.84
C ALA A 434 11.17 1.90 9.12
N SER A 435 12.01 2.87 9.46
CA SER A 435 11.69 3.80 10.55
C SER A 435 10.49 4.68 10.19
N ILE A 436 9.60 4.89 11.15
CA ILE A 436 8.43 5.78 11.00
C ILE A 436 8.87 7.20 11.37
N PRO A 437 8.71 8.19 10.49
CA PRO A 437 9.15 9.55 10.77
C PRO A 437 8.31 10.20 11.86
N ALA A 438 8.97 10.77 12.90
CA ALA A 438 8.29 11.54 13.94
C ALA A 438 7.62 12.82 13.40
N PHE A 439 8.11 13.33 12.28
CA PHE A 439 7.53 14.49 11.59
C PHE A 439 7.32 14.12 10.13
N GLU A 440 6.18 13.50 9.86
CA GLU A 440 5.85 13.18 8.48
C GLU A 440 5.58 14.45 7.68
N LYS A 441 6.28 14.58 6.53
CA LYS A 441 6.05 15.70 5.63
C LYS A 441 4.85 15.44 4.73
N PRO A 442 4.00 16.46 4.51
CA PRO A 442 2.88 16.33 3.60
C PRO A 442 3.30 15.93 2.19
N HIS A 443 3.03 14.66 1.79
CA HIS A 443 3.44 14.12 0.49
C HIS A 443 2.85 14.89 -0.69
N TRP A 444 1.65 15.46 -0.55
CA TRP A 444 1.00 16.27 -1.59
C TRP A 444 1.73 17.59 -1.91
N LYS A 445 2.65 18.04 -1.06
CA LYS A 445 3.48 19.23 -1.33
C LYS A 445 4.75 18.94 -2.13
N SER A 446 5.10 17.68 -2.35
CA SER A 446 6.30 17.26 -3.07
C SER A 446 6.00 16.33 -4.23
N LEU A 447 5.52 15.14 -3.96
CA LEU A 447 5.26 14.09 -4.95
C LEU A 447 3.78 13.99 -5.32
N ASN A 448 2.90 14.34 -4.42
CA ASN A 448 1.44 14.27 -4.56
C ASN A 448 0.93 12.89 -5.04
N THR A 449 1.41 11.83 -4.40
CA THR A 449 1.11 10.44 -4.75
C THR A 449 0.53 9.68 -3.57
N PHE A 450 -0.30 8.66 -3.83
CA PHE A 450 -0.89 7.80 -2.80
C PHE A 450 -1.11 6.37 -3.32
N ARG A 451 -0.72 5.35 -2.55
CA ARG A 451 -0.65 3.92 -2.95
C ARG A 451 0.22 3.70 -4.19
N THR A 452 1.34 4.39 -4.25
CA THR A 452 2.36 4.24 -5.27
C THR A 452 3.72 4.49 -4.69
N ASN A 453 4.74 3.83 -5.22
CA ASN A 453 6.12 4.15 -4.93
C ASN A 453 6.61 5.26 -5.87
N ALA A 454 7.78 5.79 -5.60
CA ALA A 454 8.39 6.81 -6.42
C ALA A 454 9.91 6.64 -6.46
N GLN A 455 10.52 7.16 -7.51
CA GLN A 455 11.94 7.35 -7.55
C GLN A 455 12.31 8.55 -6.65
N ILE A 456 13.01 8.30 -5.57
CA ILE A 456 13.51 9.35 -4.69
C ILE A 456 14.99 9.21 -4.45
N GLU A 457 15.65 10.35 -4.17
CA GLU A 457 17.08 10.39 -3.87
C GLU A 457 17.36 9.73 -2.52
N GLY A 458 17.93 8.53 -2.55
CA GLY A 458 18.50 7.88 -1.38
C GLY A 458 19.96 8.33 -1.20
N GLY A 459 20.23 9.21 -0.21
CA GLY A 459 21.58 9.63 0.10
C GLY A 459 22.33 10.39 -0.98
N GLY A 460 21.65 11.13 -1.85
CA GLY A 460 22.27 11.90 -2.92
C GLY A 460 22.68 11.09 -4.14
N VAL A 461 22.15 9.86 -4.29
CA VAL A 461 22.40 8.98 -5.43
C VAL A 461 21.06 8.46 -5.93
N CYS A 462 20.69 8.83 -7.14
CA CYS A 462 19.45 8.38 -7.78
C CYS A 462 19.51 6.91 -8.27
N LYS A 463 20.68 6.34 -8.31
CA LYS A 463 20.87 4.88 -8.52
C LYS A 463 21.85 4.37 -7.49
N PRO A 464 21.54 3.34 -6.72
CA PRO A 464 22.58 2.60 -6.02
C PRO A 464 23.58 2.11 -7.06
N ILE A 465 24.85 2.22 -6.73
CA ILE A 465 25.89 1.64 -7.58
C ILE A 465 25.73 0.12 -7.43
N PRO A 466 25.47 -0.65 -8.50
CA PRO A 466 25.40 -2.10 -8.41
C PRO A 466 26.70 -2.62 -7.76
N GLN A 467 26.57 -3.45 -6.73
CA GLN A 467 27.73 -4.03 -6.05
C GLN A 467 28.27 -5.20 -6.83
#